data_46a76f39d2133944e140c2a5666602d3
#
_entry.id   46a76f39d2133944e140c2a5666602d3
#
_cell.length_a   1.000
_cell.length_b   1.000
_cell.length_c   1.000
_cell.angle_alpha   90.00
_cell.angle_beta   90.00
_cell.angle_gamma   90.00
#
_symmetry.space_group_name_H-M   'P 1'
#
loop_
_entity.id
_entity.type
_entity.pdbx_description
1 polymer ?
#
loop_
_entity_poly.entity_id
_entity_poly.type
_entity_poly.pdbx_seq_one_letter_code
_entity_poly.pdbx_strand_id
1 'polypeptide(L)'
;MVMLDVLRLLIAVIVAFFAGKLISRLRLPSILGWLITGMVLGPHALGLLNNNVLDSGWFDVLESILECTVGLMIGTELIWSKLKKAGKQIIVTTITESVGTFLVVSIVFGIIFWVSQIPVYLAFLFGGIALATAPAPSLSIVSDMKTSGPVTRTLIPMAALDDLVGALIFFCVIAIVAANISTKEIPIFAMMFLVFLPVLIGMATGFVTGKMLQKAQTQKASLLILIGMILVSSGIGLVLNEMVLPTPVLNFMLLGMGFSTIFANMISQEQLGE
;
A
#
# COMPACT_ATOMS: atom_id res chain seq x y z
N MET A 1 10.56 28.45 -7.57
CA MET A 1 9.27 27.87 -7.19
C MET A 1 9.52 26.48 -6.58
N VAL A 2 10.04 25.50 -7.32
CA VAL A 2 10.33 24.16 -6.82
C VAL A 2 11.18 24.11 -5.54
N MET A 3 12.22 24.94 -5.42
CA MET A 3 13.09 24.96 -4.23
C MET A 3 12.33 25.38 -2.95
N LEU A 4 11.37 26.29 -3.07
CA LEU A 4 10.52 26.69 -1.94
C LEU A 4 9.55 25.58 -1.54
N ASP A 5 9.03 24.86 -2.52
CA ASP A 5 8.09 23.76 -2.29
C ASP A 5 8.78 22.55 -1.66
N VAL A 6 10.01 22.24 -2.10
CA VAL A 6 10.87 21.24 -1.43
C VAL A 6 11.19 21.66 0.00
N LEU A 7 11.46 22.95 0.25
CA LEU A 7 11.70 23.44 1.61
C LEU A 7 10.47 23.28 2.50
N ARG A 8 9.27 23.59 1.98
CA ARG A 8 8.00 23.37 2.71
C ARG A 8 7.79 21.91 3.06
N LEU A 9 8.07 21.00 2.12
CA LEU A 9 7.98 19.56 2.36
C LEU A 9 8.98 19.12 3.44
N LEU A 10 10.23 19.57 3.38
CA LEU A 10 11.24 19.27 4.41
C LEU A 10 10.81 19.73 5.80
N ILE A 11 10.27 20.97 5.89
CA ILE A 11 9.73 21.48 7.15
C ILE A 11 8.59 20.60 7.64
N ALA A 12 7.66 20.21 6.77
CA ALA A 12 6.55 19.33 7.13
C ALA A 12 7.02 17.97 7.65
N VAL A 13 8.01 17.35 7.00
CA VAL A 13 8.59 16.08 7.44
C VAL A 13 9.28 16.21 8.81
N ILE A 14 10.03 17.29 9.03
CA ILE A 14 10.69 17.55 10.33
C ILE A 14 9.63 17.73 11.43
N VAL A 15 8.59 18.52 11.19
CA VAL A 15 7.50 18.74 12.15
C VAL A 15 6.77 17.42 12.42
N ALA A 16 6.47 16.63 11.38
CA ALA A 16 5.85 15.32 11.52
C ALA A 16 6.70 14.36 12.37
N PHE A 17 8.02 14.34 12.15
CA PHE A 17 8.94 13.53 12.94
C PHE A 17 8.88 13.89 14.44
N PHE A 18 8.94 15.18 14.78
CA PHE A 18 8.84 15.62 16.16
C PHE A 18 7.46 15.38 16.78
N ALA A 19 6.40 15.59 16.01
CA ALA A 19 5.03 15.29 16.44
C ALA A 19 4.85 13.80 16.72
N GLY A 20 5.34 12.91 15.85
CA GLY A 20 5.34 11.47 16.09
C GLY A 20 6.07 11.08 17.37
N LYS A 21 7.26 11.67 17.58
CA LYS A 21 8.05 11.46 18.81
C LYS A 21 7.35 11.99 20.07
N LEU A 22 6.59 13.08 19.94
CA LEU A 22 5.80 13.63 21.05
C LEU A 22 4.64 12.72 21.40
N ILE A 23 3.89 12.26 20.37
CA ILE A 23 2.75 11.34 20.53
C ILE A 23 3.20 10.00 21.13
N SER A 24 4.36 9.47 20.72
CA SER A 24 4.90 8.23 21.27
C SER A 24 5.24 8.32 22.77
N ARG A 25 5.56 9.50 23.28
CA ARG A 25 5.73 9.74 24.73
C ARG A 25 4.42 9.59 25.52
N LEU A 26 3.29 9.79 24.84
CA LEU A 26 1.95 9.57 25.42
C LEU A 26 1.50 8.11 25.33
N ARG A 27 2.41 7.18 24.97
CA ARG A 27 2.12 5.75 24.73
C ARG A 27 1.12 5.52 23.60
N LEU A 28 1.06 6.42 22.62
CA LEU A 28 0.28 6.29 21.40
C LEU A 28 1.22 6.03 20.21
N PRO A 29 0.77 5.33 19.15
CA PRO A 29 1.58 5.08 17.97
C PRO A 29 2.04 6.39 17.30
N SER A 30 3.32 6.46 16.92
CA SER A 30 3.93 7.66 16.30
C SER A 30 3.21 8.09 15.02
N ILE A 31 2.62 7.14 14.30
CA ILE A 31 1.87 7.39 13.06
C ILE A 31 0.71 8.39 13.26
N LEU A 32 0.07 8.40 14.45
CA LEU A 32 -0.97 9.40 14.76
C LEU A 32 -0.42 10.82 14.73
N GLY A 33 0.82 11.02 15.22
CA GLY A 33 1.48 12.32 15.15
C GLY A 33 1.77 12.75 13.72
N TRP A 34 2.16 11.83 12.86
CA TRP A 34 2.41 12.11 11.45
C TRP A 34 1.12 12.47 10.71
N LEU A 35 0.05 11.71 10.93
CA LEU A 35 -1.26 11.98 10.32
C LEU A 35 -1.84 13.33 10.76
N ILE A 36 -1.83 13.61 12.07
CA ILE A 36 -2.31 14.91 12.60
C ILE A 36 -1.49 16.05 12.00
N THR A 37 -0.16 15.90 11.91
CA THR A 37 0.70 16.92 11.30
C THR A 37 0.37 17.15 9.83
N GLY A 38 0.14 16.07 9.06
CA GLY A 38 -0.28 16.18 7.67
C GLY A 38 -1.61 16.92 7.52
N MET A 39 -2.59 16.64 8.39
CA MET A 39 -3.86 17.35 8.41
C MET A 39 -3.71 18.84 8.75
N VAL A 40 -2.89 19.17 9.75
CA VAL A 40 -2.66 20.57 10.19
C VAL A 40 -1.86 21.36 9.17
N LEU A 41 -0.85 20.76 8.55
CA LEU A 41 0.00 21.44 7.55
C LEU A 41 -0.59 21.40 6.14
N GLY A 42 -1.62 20.60 5.93
CA GLY A 42 -2.29 20.41 4.65
C GLY A 42 -3.07 21.63 4.16
N PRO A 43 -3.63 21.56 2.93
CA PRO A 43 -4.24 22.70 2.24
C PRO A 43 -5.50 23.23 2.95
N HIS A 44 -6.19 22.39 3.73
CA HIS A 44 -7.43 22.77 4.41
C HIS A 44 -7.23 23.37 5.81
N ALA A 45 -5.99 23.49 6.30
CA ALA A 45 -5.68 24.11 7.60
C ALA A 45 -4.62 25.21 7.44
N LEU A 46 -3.35 24.96 7.77
CA LEU A 46 -2.30 25.97 7.66
C LEU A 46 -1.82 26.23 6.23
N GLY A 47 -2.08 25.34 5.28
CA GLY A 47 -1.73 25.48 3.87
C GLY A 47 -0.22 25.54 3.58
N LEU A 48 0.62 25.03 4.49
CA LEU A 48 2.06 24.92 4.24
C LEU A 48 2.32 24.02 3.04
N LEU A 49 1.62 22.86 3.01
CA LEU A 49 1.50 21.98 1.85
C LEU A 49 0.21 22.35 1.12
N ASN A 50 0.30 23.31 0.22
CA ASN A 50 -0.82 23.77 -0.58
C ASN A 50 -1.03 22.87 -1.82
N ASN A 51 -2.16 23.04 -2.51
CA ASN A 51 -2.47 22.26 -3.72
C ASN A 51 -1.40 22.40 -4.80
N ASN A 52 -0.75 23.56 -4.92
CA ASN A 52 0.33 23.75 -5.90
C ASN A 52 1.54 22.85 -5.65
N VAL A 53 1.81 22.49 -4.39
CA VAL A 53 2.85 21.51 -4.03
C VAL A 53 2.37 20.11 -4.32
N LEU A 54 1.15 19.78 -3.87
CA LEU A 54 0.58 18.44 -3.98
C LEU A 54 0.28 18.04 -5.43
N ASP A 55 -0.17 18.99 -6.27
CA ASP A 55 -0.49 18.74 -7.68
C ASP A 55 0.74 18.95 -8.61
N SER A 56 1.95 18.99 -8.04
CA SER A 56 3.16 19.18 -8.84
C SER A 56 3.74 17.83 -9.31
N GLY A 57 4.13 17.73 -10.59
CA GLY A 57 4.64 16.49 -11.17
C GLY A 57 5.86 15.88 -10.45
N TRP A 58 6.70 16.68 -9.77
CA TRP A 58 7.77 16.14 -8.94
C TRP A 58 7.26 15.49 -7.65
N PHE A 59 6.11 15.98 -7.13
CA PHE A 59 5.47 15.40 -5.95
C PHE A 59 4.81 14.07 -6.30
N ASP A 60 4.16 13.97 -7.47
CA ASP A 60 3.58 12.72 -7.98
C ASP A 60 4.64 11.62 -8.12
N VAL A 61 5.83 11.99 -8.62
CA VAL A 61 6.97 11.05 -8.70
C VAL A 61 7.41 10.59 -7.31
N LEU A 62 7.53 11.52 -6.36
CA LEU A 62 7.91 11.22 -4.98
C LEU A 62 6.86 10.32 -4.31
N GLU A 63 5.57 10.65 -4.46
CA GLU A 63 4.45 9.87 -3.94
C GLU A 63 4.48 8.43 -4.48
N SER A 64 4.65 8.26 -5.78
CA SER A 64 4.75 6.95 -6.43
C SER A 64 5.90 6.09 -5.88
N ILE A 65 7.06 6.71 -5.59
CA ILE A 65 8.20 6.02 -4.99
C ILE A 65 7.90 5.64 -3.53
N LEU A 66 7.26 6.53 -2.78
CA LEU A 66 6.87 6.27 -1.39
C LEU A 66 5.80 5.18 -1.29
N GLU A 67 4.78 5.21 -2.14
CA GLU A 67 3.77 4.14 -2.24
C GLU A 67 4.42 2.80 -2.57
N CYS A 68 5.32 2.75 -3.54
CA CYS A 68 6.08 1.54 -3.87
C CYS A 68 6.90 1.05 -2.67
N THR A 69 7.49 1.96 -1.90
CA THR A 69 8.26 1.63 -0.68
C THR A 69 7.35 1.08 0.42
N VAL A 70 6.15 1.64 0.61
CA VAL A 70 5.15 1.10 1.55
C VAL A 70 4.72 -0.30 1.10
N GLY A 71 4.42 -0.47 -0.18
CA GLY A 71 4.12 -1.78 -0.75
C GLY A 71 5.25 -2.80 -0.54
N LEU A 72 6.52 -2.36 -0.67
CA LEU A 72 7.68 -3.19 -0.36
C LEU A 72 7.66 -3.67 1.10
N MET A 73 7.40 -2.78 2.05
CA MET A 73 7.33 -3.16 3.46
C MET A 73 6.26 -4.22 3.71
N ILE A 74 5.08 -4.08 3.13
CA ILE A 74 3.99 -5.04 3.26
C ILE A 74 4.35 -6.38 2.62
N GLY A 75 4.88 -6.36 1.39
CA GLY A 75 5.22 -7.59 0.67
C GLY A 75 6.37 -8.39 1.27
N THR A 76 7.29 -7.77 2.04
CA THR A 76 8.32 -8.49 2.79
C THR A 76 7.77 -9.36 3.91
N GLU A 77 6.55 -9.09 4.39
CA GLU A 77 5.86 -9.95 5.35
C GLU A 77 5.24 -11.20 4.71
N LEU A 78 5.03 -11.18 3.37
CA LEU A 78 4.46 -12.28 2.59
C LEU A 78 5.50 -13.36 2.29
N ILE A 79 6.11 -13.92 3.33
CA ILE A 79 7.10 -15.01 3.21
C ILE A 79 6.38 -16.35 3.13
N TRP A 80 6.51 -17.01 1.98
CA TRP A 80 5.83 -18.28 1.69
C TRP A 80 6.07 -19.38 2.74
N SER A 81 7.29 -19.47 3.26
CA SER A 81 7.62 -20.43 4.32
C SER A 81 6.89 -20.14 5.63
N LYS A 82 6.70 -18.85 5.99
CA LYS A 82 5.92 -18.43 7.16
C LYS A 82 4.43 -18.69 6.94
N LEU A 83 3.90 -18.32 5.76
CA LEU A 83 2.50 -18.56 5.39
C LEU A 83 2.17 -20.05 5.36
N LYS A 84 3.04 -20.89 4.81
CA LYS A 84 2.87 -22.34 4.79
C LYS A 84 2.90 -22.97 6.19
N LYS A 85 3.74 -22.43 7.09
CA LYS A 85 3.79 -22.86 8.51
C LYS A 85 2.57 -22.36 9.30
N ALA A 86 2.08 -21.18 9.00
CA ALA A 86 0.88 -20.61 9.60
C ALA A 86 -0.39 -21.40 9.23
N GLY A 87 -0.34 -22.15 8.13
CA GLY A 87 -1.31 -23.16 7.75
C GLY A 87 -2.52 -22.61 6.99
N LYS A 88 -3.27 -23.57 6.42
CA LYS A 88 -4.53 -23.31 5.69
C LYS A 88 -5.52 -22.45 6.50
N GLN A 89 -5.46 -22.53 7.83
CA GLN A 89 -6.37 -21.83 8.73
C GLN A 89 -6.27 -20.30 8.57
N ILE A 90 -5.05 -19.73 8.52
CA ILE A 90 -4.88 -18.27 8.38
C ILE A 90 -5.42 -17.80 7.03
N ILE A 91 -5.11 -18.51 5.94
CA ILE A 91 -5.60 -18.16 4.61
C ILE A 91 -7.14 -18.20 4.56
N VAL A 92 -7.74 -19.26 5.10
CA VAL A 92 -9.21 -19.39 5.13
C VAL A 92 -9.83 -18.31 6.02
N THR A 93 -9.23 -18.02 7.18
CA THR A 93 -9.74 -16.98 8.07
C THR A 93 -9.68 -15.60 7.42
N THR A 94 -8.54 -15.25 6.81
CA THR A 94 -8.38 -13.98 6.09
C THR A 94 -9.42 -13.83 4.97
N ILE A 95 -9.54 -14.83 4.08
CA ILE A 95 -10.51 -14.77 2.98
C ILE A 95 -11.94 -14.67 3.52
N THR A 96 -12.28 -15.43 4.56
CA THR A 96 -13.64 -15.42 5.13
C THR A 96 -13.93 -14.08 5.81
N GLU A 97 -12.97 -13.52 6.49
CA GLU A 97 -13.07 -12.21 7.14
C GLU A 97 -13.22 -11.11 6.10
N SER A 98 -12.32 -11.04 5.10
CA SER A 98 -12.37 -10.03 4.04
C SER A 98 -13.68 -10.10 3.25
N VAL A 99 -14.10 -11.29 2.80
CA VAL A 99 -15.36 -11.46 2.07
C VAL A 99 -16.55 -11.14 2.96
N GLY A 100 -16.53 -11.57 4.23
CA GLY A 100 -17.57 -11.27 5.20
C GLY A 100 -17.74 -9.78 5.44
N THR A 101 -16.66 -9.06 5.70
CA THR A 101 -16.63 -7.62 5.89
C THR A 101 -17.14 -6.89 4.65
N PHE A 102 -16.64 -7.26 3.46
CA PHE A 102 -17.11 -6.71 2.20
C PHE A 102 -18.62 -6.84 2.02
N LEU A 103 -19.15 -8.04 2.22
CA LEU A 103 -20.59 -8.30 2.04
C LEU A 103 -21.44 -7.56 3.07
N VAL A 104 -21.08 -7.61 4.36
CA VAL A 104 -21.84 -6.95 5.42
C VAL A 104 -21.89 -5.45 5.19
N VAL A 105 -20.74 -4.81 4.93
CA VAL A 105 -20.69 -3.36 4.72
C VAL A 105 -21.39 -2.97 3.43
N SER A 106 -21.22 -3.73 2.33
CA SER A 106 -21.93 -3.47 1.06
C SER A 106 -23.45 -3.59 1.23
N ILE A 107 -23.94 -4.57 1.99
CA ILE A 107 -25.38 -4.74 2.25
C ILE A 107 -25.91 -3.57 3.09
N VAL A 108 -25.24 -3.22 4.19
CA VAL A 108 -25.69 -2.14 5.08
C VAL A 108 -25.74 -0.81 4.32
N PHE A 109 -24.66 -0.44 3.63
CA PHE A 109 -24.65 0.78 2.81
C PHE A 109 -25.60 0.69 1.61
N GLY A 110 -25.78 -0.50 1.02
CA GLY A 110 -26.76 -0.73 -0.03
C GLY A 110 -28.18 -0.40 0.39
N ILE A 111 -28.58 -0.82 1.58
CA ILE A 111 -29.89 -0.50 2.16
C ILE A 111 -30.00 1.01 2.42
N ILE A 112 -29.00 1.62 3.04
CA ILE A 112 -28.97 3.06 3.33
C ILE A 112 -29.09 3.86 2.04
N PHE A 113 -28.29 3.54 1.02
CA PHE A 113 -28.27 4.27 -0.25
C PHE A 113 -29.56 4.08 -1.07
N TRP A 114 -30.14 2.86 -1.02
CA TRP A 114 -31.43 2.62 -1.63
C TRP A 114 -32.55 3.49 -1.02
N VAL A 115 -32.61 3.57 0.32
CA VAL A 115 -33.58 4.43 1.03
C VAL A 115 -33.31 5.92 0.77
N SER A 116 -32.05 6.30 0.69
CA SER A 116 -31.61 7.70 0.47
C SER A 116 -31.62 8.12 -1.01
N GLN A 117 -32.04 7.25 -1.93
CA GLN A 117 -32.02 7.49 -3.39
C GLN A 117 -30.60 7.78 -3.95
N ILE A 118 -29.58 7.25 -3.28
CA ILE A 118 -28.19 7.30 -3.73
C ILE A 118 -27.91 6.07 -4.60
N PRO A 119 -27.08 6.16 -5.64
CA PRO A 119 -26.74 5.02 -6.48
C PRO A 119 -26.18 3.84 -5.68
N VAL A 120 -26.85 2.69 -5.71
CA VAL A 120 -26.51 1.51 -4.88
C VAL A 120 -25.13 0.94 -5.20
N TYR A 121 -24.61 1.13 -6.42
CA TYR A 121 -23.26 0.67 -6.76
C TYR A 121 -22.15 1.28 -5.88
N LEU A 122 -22.39 2.47 -5.30
CA LEU A 122 -21.47 3.09 -4.37
C LEU A 122 -21.30 2.26 -3.08
N ALA A 123 -22.30 1.47 -2.72
CA ALA A 123 -22.21 0.59 -1.55
C ALA A 123 -21.08 -0.45 -1.68
N PHE A 124 -20.82 -0.92 -2.90
CA PHE A 124 -19.70 -1.84 -3.16
C PHE A 124 -18.34 -1.14 -2.99
N LEU A 125 -18.24 0.15 -3.32
CA LEU A 125 -17.03 0.93 -3.03
C LEU A 125 -16.79 1.05 -1.53
N PHE A 126 -17.84 1.33 -0.74
CA PHE A 126 -17.73 1.36 0.72
C PHE A 126 -17.37 0.00 1.30
N GLY A 127 -17.94 -1.09 0.76
CA GLY A 127 -17.53 -2.45 1.10
C GLY A 127 -16.06 -2.72 0.81
N GLY A 128 -15.57 -2.26 -0.35
CA GLY A 128 -14.15 -2.36 -0.71
C GLY A 128 -13.22 -1.54 0.19
N ILE A 129 -13.61 -0.31 0.53
CA ILE A 129 -12.86 0.54 1.47
C ILE A 129 -12.79 -0.10 2.87
N ALA A 130 -13.86 -0.77 3.30
CA ALA A 130 -13.91 -1.41 4.62
C ALA A 130 -12.97 -2.62 4.76
N LEU A 131 -12.44 -3.14 3.65
CA LEU A 131 -11.42 -4.20 3.64
C LEU A 131 -10.03 -3.69 3.99
N ALA A 132 -9.79 -2.38 3.89
CA ALA A 132 -8.49 -1.82 4.19
C ALA A 132 -8.18 -2.02 5.67
N THR A 133 -7.30 -2.97 5.96
CA THR A 133 -6.65 -3.10 7.26
C THR A 133 -5.38 -2.26 7.27
N ALA A 134 -4.98 -1.79 8.44
CA ALA A 134 -3.76 -1.03 8.58
C ALA A 134 -2.71 -1.88 9.32
N PRO A 135 -1.86 -2.65 8.62
CA PRO A 135 -0.85 -3.47 9.27
C PRO A 135 0.19 -2.63 10.00
N ALA A 136 0.53 -1.45 9.48
CA ALA A 136 1.54 -0.58 10.06
C ALA A 136 1.22 -0.15 11.52
N PRO A 137 0.00 0.31 11.88
CA PRO A 137 -0.36 0.55 13.28
C PRO A 137 -0.33 -0.70 14.13
N SER A 138 -0.78 -1.84 13.61
CA SER A 138 -0.77 -3.12 14.34
C SER A 138 0.66 -3.57 14.64
N LEU A 139 1.56 -3.48 13.67
CA LEU A 139 3.00 -3.77 13.83
C LEU A 139 3.66 -2.79 14.81
N SER A 140 3.33 -1.50 14.74
CA SER A 140 3.84 -0.49 15.67
C SER A 140 3.43 -0.81 17.11
N ILE A 141 2.17 -1.16 17.34
CA ILE A 141 1.66 -1.54 18.68
C ILE A 141 2.38 -2.81 19.18
N VAL A 142 2.52 -3.81 18.33
CA VAL A 142 3.23 -5.06 18.67
C VAL A 142 4.68 -4.78 19.06
N SER A 143 5.36 -3.91 18.32
CA SER A 143 6.75 -3.51 18.57
C SER A 143 6.88 -2.66 19.83
N ASP A 144 6.06 -1.62 19.96
CA ASP A 144 6.11 -0.67 21.08
C ASP A 144 5.76 -1.34 22.41
N MET A 145 4.79 -2.24 22.41
CA MET A 145 4.34 -2.96 23.60
C MET A 145 5.06 -4.29 23.81
N LYS A 146 5.96 -4.68 22.90
CA LYS A 146 6.70 -5.95 22.93
C LYS A 146 5.78 -7.16 23.16
N THR A 147 4.61 -7.14 22.52
CA THR A 147 3.62 -8.20 22.67
C THR A 147 4.08 -9.48 21.99
N SER A 148 3.84 -10.60 22.63
CA SER A 148 4.14 -11.93 22.07
C SER A 148 3.04 -12.90 22.44
N GLY A 149 2.75 -13.87 21.56
CA GLY A 149 1.73 -14.90 21.84
C GLY A 149 1.04 -15.40 20.57
N PRO A 150 0.07 -16.31 20.72
CA PRO A 150 -0.64 -16.89 19.59
C PRO A 150 -1.36 -15.83 18.73
N VAL A 151 -2.00 -14.84 19.38
CA VAL A 151 -2.71 -13.76 18.69
C VAL A 151 -1.77 -12.93 17.86
N THR A 152 -0.64 -12.48 18.43
CA THR A 152 0.37 -11.68 17.70
C THR A 152 0.95 -12.43 16.52
N ARG A 153 1.23 -13.74 16.69
CA ARG A 153 1.77 -14.60 15.62
C ARG A 153 0.78 -14.82 14.48
N THR A 154 -0.51 -14.74 14.74
CA THR A 154 -1.57 -14.86 13.74
C THR A 154 -1.89 -13.52 13.09
N LEU A 155 -1.89 -12.45 13.88
CA LEU A 155 -2.27 -11.10 13.44
C LEU A 155 -1.37 -10.57 12.32
N ILE A 156 -0.04 -10.72 12.47
CA ILE A 156 0.93 -10.16 11.52
C ILE A 156 0.77 -10.76 10.10
N PRO A 157 0.85 -12.09 9.90
CA PRO A 157 0.68 -12.65 8.57
C PRO A 157 -0.75 -12.49 8.04
N MET A 158 -1.76 -12.42 8.91
CA MET A 158 -3.15 -12.18 8.52
C MET A 158 -3.32 -10.77 7.99
N ALA A 159 -2.81 -9.75 8.69
CA ALA A 159 -2.88 -8.35 8.26
C ALA A 159 -2.21 -8.12 6.89
N ALA A 160 -1.05 -8.76 6.64
CA ALA A 160 -0.37 -8.66 5.35
C ALA A 160 -1.15 -9.32 4.20
N LEU A 161 -1.78 -10.48 4.47
CA LEU A 161 -2.65 -11.14 3.49
C LEU A 161 -3.94 -10.35 3.24
N ASP A 162 -4.49 -9.77 4.28
CA ASP A 162 -5.72 -8.99 4.23
C ASP A 162 -5.55 -7.73 3.37
N ASP A 163 -4.43 -7.04 3.51
CA ASP A 163 -4.07 -5.91 2.65
C ASP A 163 -4.00 -6.29 1.17
N LEU A 164 -3.37 -7.44 0.87
CA LEU A 164 -3.30 -7.92 -0.51
C LEU A 164 -4.68 -8.27 -1.05
N VAL A 165 -5.48 -9.02 -0.29
CA VAL A 165 -6.84 -9.43 -0.69
C VAL A 165 -7.75 -8.21 -0.77
N GLY A 166 -7.70 -7.31 0.21
CA GLY A 166 -8.48 -6.09 0.26
C GLY A 166 -8.19 -5.16 -0.92
N ALA A 167 -6.91 -4.91 -1.20
CA ALA A 167 -6.50 -4.11 -2.35
C ALA A 167 -6.99 -4.72 -3.68
N LEU A 168 -6.84 -6.03 -3.88
CA LEU A 168 -7.30 -6.69 -5.09
C LEU A 168 -8.82 -6.60 -5.26
N ILE A 169 -9.59 -6.86 -4.19
CA ILE A 169 -11.06 -6.75 -4.22
C ILE A 169 -11.47 -5.30 -4.50
N PHE A 170 -10.87 -4.32 -3.81
CA PHE A 170 -11.17 -2.91 -3.97
C PHE A 170 -10.96 -2.43 -5.40
N PHE A 171 -9.81 -2.74 -6.01
CA PHE A 171 -9.54 -2.36 -7.39
C PHE A 171 -10.42 -3.11 -8.40
N CYS A 172 -10.78 -4.37 -8.13
CA CYS A 172 -11.77 -5.07 -8.95
C CYS A 172 -13.14 -4.37 -8.87
N VAL A 173 -13.56 -3.93 -7.70
CA VAL A 173 -14.82 -3.19 -7.53
C VAL A 173 -14.76 -1.85 -8.28
N ILE A 174 -13.67 -1.10 -8.15
CA ILE A 174 -13.47 0.15 -8.91
C ILE A 174 -13.55 -0.11 -10.40
N ALA A 175 -12.89 -1.15 -10.91
CA ALA A 175 -12.92 -1.50 -12.31
C ALA A 175 -14.34 -1.83 -12.81
N ILE A 176 -15.11 -2.61 -12.03
CA ILE A 176 -16.51 -2.96 -12.35
C ILE A 176 -17.40 -1.72 -12.32
N VAL A 177 -17.26 -0.86 -11.30
CA VAL A 177 -18.03 0.38 -11.19
C VAL A 177 -17.70 1.33 -12.33
N ALA A 178 -16.42 1.52 -12.64
CA ALA A 178 -15.97 2.37 -13.74
C ALA A 178 -16.49 1.87 -15.11
N ALA A 179 -16.52 0.56 -15.32
CA ALA A 179 -17.08 -0.04 -16.54
C ALA A 179 -18.57 0.28 -16.74
N ASN A 180 -19.33 0.37 -15.63
CA ASN A 180 -20.77 0.65 -15.69
C ASN A 180 -21.08 2.15 -15.82
N ILE A 181 -20.16 3.05 -15.44
CA ILE A 181 -20.38 4.50 -15.48
C ILE A 181 -19.74 5.12 -16.73
N SER A 182 -18.67 4.52 -17.24
CA SER A 182 -17.88 5.04 -18.33
C SER A 182 -18.65 4.93 -19.66
N THR A 183 -18.68 6.02 -20.42
CA THR A 183 -19.23 6.08 -21.78
C THR A 183 -18.34 5.37 -22.81
N LYS A 184 -17.12 4.97 -22.44
CA LYS A 184 -16.23 4.16 -23.28
C LYS A 184 -16.39 2.69 -22.91
N GLU A 185 -16.70 1.86 -23.88
CA GLU A 185 -16.78 0.40 -23.73
C GLU A 185 -15.37 -0.19 -23.52
N ILE A 186 -14.83 -0.05 -22.31
CA ILE A 186 -13.61 -0.76 -21.94
C ILE A 186 -14.04 -2.14 -21.45
N PRO A 187 -13.59 -3.23 -22.07
CA PRO A 187 -13.97 -4.58 -21.64
C PRO A 187 -13.53 -4.81 -20.19
N ILE A 188 -14.40 -5.41 -19.37
CA ILE A 188 -14.11 -5.73 -17.96
C ILE A 188 -12.80 -6.49 -17.83
N PHE A 189 -12.50 -7.39 -18.75
CA PHE A 189 -11.24 -8.14 -18.77
C PHE A 189 -10.01 -7.22 -18.87
N ALA A 190 -10.05 -6.17 -19.68
CA ALA A 190 -8.96 -5.20 -19.78
C ALA A 190 -8.77 -4.42 -18.48
N MET A 191 -9.88 -4.04 -17.81
CA MET A 191 -9.81 -3.38 -16.51
C MET A 191 -9.25 -4.31 -15.43
N MET A 192 -9.68 -5.57 -15.39
CA MET A 192 -9.13 -6.57 -14.49
C MET A 192 -7.62 -6.76 -14.73
N PHE A 193 -7.20 -6.83 -15.99
CA PHE A 193 -5.78 -6.93 -16.34
C PHE A 193 -4.98 -5.73 -15.79
N LEU A 194 -5.53 -4.51 -15.87
CA LEU A 194 -4.88 -3.30 -15.35
C LEU A 194 -4.69 -3.34 -13.82
N VAL A 195 -5.59 -4.01 -13.09
CA VAL A 195 -5.44 -4.21 -11.62
C VAL A 195 -4.28 -5.14 -11.30
N PHE A 196 -4.09 -6.20 -12.08
CA PHE A 196 -3.01 -7.16 -11.86
C PHE A 196 -1.66 -6.73 -12.46
N LEU A 197 -1.68 -5.83 -13.43
CA LEU A 197 -0.47 -5.38 -14.13
C LEU A 197 0.63 -4.85 -13.20
N PRO A 198 0.35 -3.98 -12.20
CA PRO A 198 1.37 -3.53 -11.25
C PRO A 198 2.03 -4.69 -10.49
N VAL A 199 1.22 -5.67 -10.06
CA VAL A 199 1.74 -6.87 -9.36
C VAL A 199 2.69 -7.64 -10.27
N LEU A 200 2.33 -7.86 -11.53
CA LEU A 200 3.18 -8.58 -12.50
C LEU A 200 4.49 -7.84 -12.78
N ILE A 201 4.45 -6.51 -12.94
CA ILE A 201 5.66 -5.67 -13.10
C ILE A 201 6.52 -5.78 -11.85
N GLY A 202 5.92 -5.65 -10.67
CA GLY A 202 6.59 -5.80 -9.39
C GLY A 202 7.25 -7.17 -9.26
N MET A 203 6.55 -8.25 -9.59
CA MET A 203 7.10 -9.61 -9.57
C MET A 203 8.30 -9.77 -10.51
N ALA A 204 8.23 -9.24 -11.73
CA ALA A 204 9.32 -9.29 -12.70
C ALA A 204 10.58 -8.55 -12.20
N THR A 205 10.40 -7.31 -11.71
CA THR A 205 11.50 -6.51 -11.15
C THR A 205 12.03 -7.09 -9.85
N GLY A 206 11.16 -7.64 -9.01
CA GLY A 206 11.51 -8.35 -7.77
C GLY A 206 12.33 -9.60 -8.03
N PHE A 207 12.05 -10.34 -9.09
CA PHE A 207 12.85 -11.51 -9.50
C PHE A 207 14.28 -11.12 -9.89
N VAL A 208 14.44 -10.04 -10.65
CA VAL A 208 15.77 -9.51 -11.01
C VAL A 208 16.50 -9.08 -9.74
N THR A 209 15.82 -8.36 -8.85
CA THR A 209 16.37 -7.90 -7.56
C THR A 209 16.82 -9.07 -6.69
N GLY A 210 15.99 -10.12 -6.57
CA GLY A 210 16.35 -11.32 -5.81
C GLY A 210 17.63 -11.97 -6.31
N LYS A 211 17.81 -12.06 -7.64
CA LYS A 211 19.07 -12.57 -8.25
C LYS A 211 20.28 -11.67 -7.97
N MET A 212 20.08 -10.35 -7.93
CA MET A 212 21.16 -9.41 -7.61
C MET A 212 21.54 -9.49 -6.14
N LEU A 213 20.56 -9.57 -5.25
CA LEU A 213 20.77 -9.68 -3.79
C LEU A 213 21.48 -10.98 -3.41
N GLN A 214 21.17 -12.11 -4.07
CA GLN A 214 21.88 -13.38 -3.85
C GLN A 214 23.40 -13.29 -4.15
N LYS A 215 23.81 -12.35 -5.00
CA LYS A 215 25.22 -12.11 -5.35
C LYS A 215 25.86 -11.00 -4.51
N ALA A 216 25.08 -10.25 -3.75
CA ALA A 216 25.59 -9.16 -2.93
C ALA A 216 26.41 -9.75 -1.75
N GLN A 217 27.64 -9.26 -1.59
CA GLN A 217 28.56 -9.74 -0.54
C GLN A 217 28.61 -8.83 0.67
N THR A 218 28.00 -7.63 0.58
CA THR A 218 28.01 -6.65 1.66
C THR A 218 26.63 -6.02 1.86
N GLN A 219 26.32 -5.69 3.10
CA GLN A 219 25.06 -5.03 3.47
C GLN A 219 24.85 -3.71 2.71
N LYS A 220 25.94 -2.93 2.51
CA LYS A 220 25.88 -1.70 1.71
C LYS A 220 25.50 -1.95 0.26
N ALA A 221 26.02 -3.04 -0.35
CA ALA A 221 25.66 -3.40 -1.71
C ALA A 221 24.20 -3.83 -1.80
N SER A 222 23.70 -4.60 -0.84
CA SER A 222 22.29 -4.99 -0.76
C SER A 222 21.36 -3.78 -0.67
N LEU A 223 21.69 -2.83 0.18
CA LEU A 223 20.91 -1.60 0.35
C LEU A 223 20.89 -0.74 -0.92
N LEU A 224 22.03 -0.59 -1.58
CA LEU A 224 22.12 0.15 -2.85
C LEU A 224 21.33 -0.55 -3.98
N ILE A 225 21.38 -1.87 -4.03
CA ILE A 225 20.59 -2.67 -4.99
C ILE A 225 19.08 -2.44 -4.72
N LEU A 226 18.65 -2.53 -3.46
CA LEU A 226 17.23 -2.32 -3.11
C LEU A 226 16.76 -0.92 -3.50
N ILE A 227 17.49 0.13 -3.10
CA ILE A 227 17.15 1.51 -3.44
C ILE A 227 17.12 1.70 -4.96
N GLY A 228 18.17 1.25 -5.67
CA GLY A 228 18.23 1.37 -7.11
C GLY A 228 17.08 0.65 -7.82
N MET A 229 16.73 -0.55 -7.35
CA MET A 229 15.66 -1.35 -7.95
C MET A 229 14.25 -0.84 -7.61
N ILE A 230 14.05 -0.22 -6.44
CA ILE A 230 12.79 0.51 -6.14
C ILE A 230 12.62 1.66 -7.13
N LEU A 231 13.67 2.46 -7.35
CA LEU A 231 13.62 3.57 -8.30
C LEU A 231 13.36 3.08 -9.74
N VAL A 232 13.99 1.99 -10.14
CA VAL A 232 13.76 1.36 -11.46
C VAL A 232 12.32 0.86 -11.58
N SER A 233 11.82 0.18 -10.55
CA SER A 233 10.47 -0.38 -10.53
C SER A 233 9.39 0.71 -10.58
N SER A 234 9.56 1.75 -9.75
CA SER A 234 8.68 2.93 -9.76
C SER A 234 8.78 3.69 -11.08
N GLY A 235 9.99 3.83 -11.63
CA GLY A 235 10.22 4.47 -12.93
C GLY A 235 9.53 3.74 -14.08
N ILE A 236 9.58 2.40 -14.11
CA ILE A 236 8.83 1.60 -15.09
C ILE A 236 7.32 1.84 -14.92
N GLY A 237 6.82 1.83 -13.68
CA GLY A 237 5.42 2.12 -13.39
C GLY A 237 4.99 3.50 -13.88
N LEU A 238 5.80 4.54 -13.62
CA LEU A 238 5.53 5.93 -14.07
C LEU A 238 5.50 6.03 -15.59
N VAL A 239 6.49 5.47 -16.28
CA VAL A 239 6.54 5.49 -17.75
C VAL A 239 5.32 4.79 -18.34
N LEU A 240 4.93 3.64 -17.80
CA LEU A 240 3.73 2.94 -18.26
C LEU A 240 2.45 3.74 -17.97
N ASN A 241 2.37 4.36 -16.80
CA ASN A 241 1.20 5.12 -16.36
C ASN A 241 1.00 6.41 -17.18
N GLU A 242 2.08 7.10 -17.56
CA GLU A 242 2.01 8.37 -18.29
C GLU A 242 2.06 8.21 -19.80
N MET A 243 2.84 7.23 -20.33
CA MET A 243 3.14 7.15 -21.75
C MET A 243 2.40 6.04 -22.49
N VAL A 244 1.97 4.99 -21.77
CA VAL A 244 1.39 3.79 -22.40
C VAL A 244 -0.09 3.63 -22.09
N LEU A 245 -0.50 3.95 -20.87
CA LEU A 245 -1.89 3.79 -20.45
C LEU A 245 -2.72 5.04 -20.81
N PRO A 246 -3.97 4.85 -21.25
CA PRO A 246 -4.86 5.96 -21.61
C PRO A 246 -5.31 6.80 -20.39
N THR A 247 -5.17 6.24 -19.21
CA THR A 247 -5.45 6.89 -17.91
C THR A 247 -4.46 6.37 -16.87
N PRO A 248 -4.01 7.22 -15.91
CA PRO A 248 -3.14 6.79 -14.83
C PRO A 248 -3.92 5.91 -13.86
N VAL A 249 -3.74 4.60 -13.93
CA VAL A 249 -4.47 3.59 -13.13
C VAL A 249 -3.56 2.61 -12.40
N LEU A 250 -2.23 2.70 -12.59
CA LEU A 250 -1.30 1.80 -11.93
C LEU A 250 -1.20 2.13 -10.43
N ASN A 251 -1.39 1.12 -9.60
CA ASN A 251 -1.21 1.23 -8.16
C ASN A 251 0.23 0.86 -7.79
N PHE A 252 1.00 1.85 -7.32
CA PHE A 252 2.41 1.68 -6.96
C PHE A 252 2.60 0.87 -5.68
N MET A 253 1.62 0.86 -4.78
CA MET A 253 1.66 0.00 -3.60
C MET A 253 1.58 -1.49 -4.00
N LEU A 254 0.66 -1.87 -4.90
CA LEU A 254 0.58 -3.23 -5.44
C LEU A 254 1.86 -3.62 -6.20
N LEU A 255 2.47 -2.68 -6.92
CA LEU A 255 3.74 -2.88 -7.60
C LEU A 255 4.85 -3.18 -6.58
N GLY A 256 4.96 -2.40 -5.50
CA GLY A 256 5.91 -2.62 -4.41
C GLY A 256 5.68 -3.93 -3.67
N MET A 257 4.42 -4.31 -3.43
CA MET A 257 4.07 -5.61 -2.83
C MET A 257 4.52 -6.78 -3.71
N GLY A 258 4.21 -6.76 -5.01
CA GLY A 258 4.66 -7.78 -5.96
C GLY A 258 6.17 -7.89 -6.02
N PHE A 259 6.85 -6.74 -6.06
CA PHE A 259 8.30 -6.63 -6.06
C PHE A 259 8.93 -7.31 -4.84
N SER A 260 8.50 -6.94 -3.66
CA SER A 260 9.12 -7.43 -2.42
C SER A 260 8.74 -8.86 -2.09
N THR A 261 7.52 -9.29 -2.38
CA THR A 261 7.10 -10.68 -2.17
C THR A 261 8.02 -11.66 -2.91
N ILE A 262 8.43 -11.34 -4.14
CA ILE A 262 9.30 -12.23 -4.91
C ILE A 262 10.72 -12.24 -4.35
N PHE A 263 11.38 -11.09 -4.19
CA PHE A 263 12.77 -11.11 -3.74
C PHE A 263 12.89 -11.63 -2.30
N ALA A 264 11.95 -11.31 -1.41
CA ALA A 264 11.96 -11.79 -0.03
C ALA A 264 11.84 -13.32 0.08
N ASN A 265 11.16 -13.96 -0.88
CA ASN A 265 11.09 -15.41 -0.95
C ASN A 265 12.29 -16.06 -1.68
N MET A 266 13.16 -15.27 -2.32
CA MET A 266 14.37 -15.74 -3.02
C MET A 266 15.63 -15.67 -2.16
N ILE A 267 15.67 -14.78 -1.17
CA ILE A 267 16.82 -14.58 -0.29
C ILE A 267 16.62 -15.29 1.06
N SER A 268 17.71 -15.57 1.77
CA SER A 268 17.63 -16.19 3.09
C SER A 268 17.03 -15.24 4.13
N GLN A 269 16.36 -15.80 5.15
CA GLN A 269 15.77 -15.00 6.23
C GLN A 269 16.82 -14.22 7.05
N GLU A 270 18.05 -14.71 7.12
CA GLU A 270 19.17 -14.01 7.74
C GLU A 270 19.53 -12.72 7.00
N GLN A 271 19.45 -12.73 5.67
CA GLN A 271 19.69 -11.55 4.82
C GLN A 271 18.53 -10.55 4.82
N LEU A 272 17.33 -10.96 5.23
CA LEU A 272 16.16 -10.08 5.38
C LEU A 272 16.14 -9.37 6.75
N GLY A 273 16.79 -9.92 7.76
CA GLY A 273 16.83 -9.39 9.13
C GLY A 273 18.01 -8.46 9.42
N GLU A 274 18.92 -8.33 8.46
CA GLU A 274 20.03 -7.39 8.45
C GLU A 274 19.66 -6.13 7.63
#